data_9f8741683aa829ab4277690207e78c52
#
_entry.id   9f8741683aa829ab4277690207e78c52
#
_cell.length_a   1.000
_cell.length_b   1.000
_cell.length_c   1.000
_cell.angle_alpha   90.00
_cell.angle_beta   90.00
_cell.angle_gamma   90.00
#
_symmetry.space_group_name_H-M   'P 1'
#
loop_
_entity.id
_entity.type
_entity.pdbx_description
1 polymer ?
#
loop_
_entity_poly.entity_id
_entity_poly.type
_entity_poly.pdbx_seq_one_letter_code
_entity_poly.pdbx_strand_id
1 'polypeptide(L)'
;MNHVTTTDQTKLYVKDWGEGRPVVMMHGWPLSADSFDDLGMAIANAGMRAIAYDRRGFGRSGQPWSGYDYDTLADDLAAVLEQCGANEATLLGFSMGGGEVARYMSRHQGKGVRQAVLVASVTPYMLKTGDNPNGVPQSTFDGMTKAMKEDRTKFWAGFFKDFYGVSLLAQPVSDEMLEWSCDVAMQASLKATLDCAKSFATTDFRPDLAAFKVPTLVIHGTADKIVPIDAAGRQAAKGIAQSTLIEYDGAPHGLFASHKERFIADVLRFVGER
;
A
#
# COMPACT_ATOMS: atom_id res chain seq x y z
N MET A 1 4.84 19.02 -10.97
CA MET A 1 6.22 18.50 -10.66
C MET A 1 6.18 17.00 -10.85
N ASN A 2 7.03 16.40 -11.69
CA ASN A 2 6.92 14.95 -11.96
C ASN A 2 7.90 14.09 -11.12
N HIS A 3 8.75 14.72 -10.30
CA HIS A 3 9.70 14.03 -9.44
C HIS A 3 9.93 14.81 -8.14
N VAL A 4 10.05 14.05 -7.06
CA VAL A 4 10.52 14.50 -5.75
C VAL A 4 11.91 13.92 -5.53
N THR A 5 12.81 14.68 -4.92
CA THR A 5 14.17 14.22 -4.62
C THR A 5 14.28 14.00 -3.11
N THR A 6 14.62 12.79 -2.72
CA THR A 6 14.79 12.41 -1.30
C THR A 6 16.13 12.90 -0.74
N THR A 7 16.34 12.75 0.56
CA THR A 7 17.58 13.18 1.24
C THR A 7 18.83 12.46 0.71
N ASP A 8 18.70 11.20 0.29
CA ASP A 8 19.77 10.40 -0.32
C ASP A 8 19.86 10.57 -1.85
N GLN A 9 19.21 11.60 -2.40
CA GLN A 9 19.18 11.95 -3.83
C GLN A 9 18.45 10.93 -4.73
N THR A 10 17.67 10.03 -4.17
CA THR A 10 16.78 9.17 -4.97
C THR A 10 15.64 10.01 -5.54
N LYS A 11 15.37 9.87 -6.83
CA LYS A 11 14.27 10.56 -7.51
C LYS A 11 13.02 9.67 -7.47
N LEU A 12 11.94 10.18 -6.91
CA LEU A 12 10.65 9.52 -6.87
C LEU A 12 9.74 10.15 -7.93
N TYR A 13 9.20 9.33 -8.82
CA TYR A 13 8.21 9.78 -9.79
C TYR A 13 6.88 10.05 -9.10
N VAL A 14 6.22 11.17 -9.43
CA VAL A 14 4.97 11.61 -8.82
C VAL A 14 3.93 11.90 -9.90
N LYS A 15 2.72 11.39 -9.69
CA LYS A 15 1.48 11.81 -10.35
C LYS A 15 0.76 12.79 -9.41
N ASP A 16 0.30 13.91 -9.96
CA ASP A 16 -0.29 15.00 -9.20
C ASP A 16 -1.44 15.59 -10.02
N TRP A 17 -2.68 15.28 -9.65
CA TRP A 17 -3.89 15.58 -10.41
C TRP A 17 -4.92 16.32 -9.57
N GLY A 18 -5.60 17.29 -10.18
CA GLY A 18 -6.65 18.11 -9.54
C GLY A 18 -6.07 19.16 -8.60
N GLU A 19 -6.97 19.77 -7.84
CA GLU A 19 -6.68 20.85 -6.89
C GLU A 19 -7.50 20.64 -5.62
N GLY A 20 -7.15 21.33 -4.53
CA GLY A 20 -7.85 21.24 -3.25
C GLY A 20 -7.12 20.39 -2.21
N ARG A 21 -7.85 19.75 -1.30
CA ARG A 21 -7.26 18.95 -0.22
C ARG A 21 -6.52 17.74 -0.78
N PRO A 22 -5.25 17.53 -0.38
CA PRO A 22 -4.46 16.44 -0.93
C PRO A 22 -4.83 15.07 -0.33
N VAL A 23 -4.92 14.07 -1.21
CA VAL A 23 -4.94 12.65 -0.87
C VAL A 23 -3.67 12.05 -1.44
N VAL A 24 -2.75 11.64 -0.58
CA VAL A 24 -1.45 11.07 -0.96
C VAL A 24 -1.53 9.55 -0.85
N MET A 25 -1.22 8.87 -1.95
CA MET A 25 -1.47 7.44 -2.13
C MET A 25 -0.16 6.65 -2.31
N MET A 26 0.05 5.64 -1.46
CA MET A 26 1.21 4.75 -1.45
C MET A 26 0.80 3.37 -1.93
N HIS A 27 1.36 2.95 -3.07
CA HIS A 27 1.01 1.68 -3.72
C HIS A 27 1.48 0.44 -2.95
N GLY A 28 0.81 -0.69 -3.21
CA GLY A 28 1.22 -2.01 -2.72
C GLY A 28 2.41 -2.58 -3.49
N TRP A 29 3.09 -3.54 -2.87
CA TRP A 29 4.10 -4.35 -3.52
C TRP A 29 3.45 -5.38 -4.46
N PRO A 30 3.93 -5.58 -5.66
CA PRO A 30 5.06 -4.95 -6.36
C PRO A 30 4.62 -3.91 -7.39
N LEU A 31 3.50 -3.23 -7.18
CA LEU A 31 2.87 -2.33 -8.14
C LEU A 31 3.58 -0.96 -8.24
N SER A 32 2.92 0.01 -8.84
CA SER A 32 3.33 1.41 -8.98
C SER A 32 2.16 2.36 -8.69
N ALA A 33 2.39 3.66 -8.78
CA ALA A 33 1.35 4.68 -8.67
C ALA A 33 0.19 4.49 -9.67
N ASP A 34 0.44 3.79 -10.79
CA ASP A 34 -0.58 3.51 -11.81
C ASP A 34 -1.75 2.66 -11.29
N SER A 35 -1.55 1.91 -10.20
CA SER A 35 -2.64 1.17 -9.54
C SER A 35 -3.72 2.06 -8.95
N PHE A 36 -3.45 3.36 -8.82
CA PHE A 36 -4.40 4.35 -8.29
C PHE A 36 -5.03 5.25 -9.35
N ASP A 37 -4.84 5.00 -10.65
CA ASP A 37 -5.33 5.92 -11.70
C ASP A 37 -6.84 6.12 -11.65
N ASP A 38 -7.61 5.04 -11.49
CA ASP A 38 -9.07 5.14 -11.35
C ASP A 38 -9.49 5.94 -10.09
N LEU A 39 -8.87 5.66 -8.95
CA LEU A 39 -9.15 6.37 -7.71
C LEU A 39 -8.67 7.82 -7.76
N GLY A 40 -7.47 8.06 -8.29
CA GLY A 40 -6.90 9.40 -8.44
C GLY A 40 -7.75 10.31 -9.31
N MET A 41 -8.25 9.78 -10.43
CA MET A 41 -9.18 10.50 -11.29
C MET A 41 -10.50 10.80 -10.56
N ALA A 42 -11.03 9.84 -9.80
CA ALA A 42 -12.26 10.06 -9.04
C ALA A 42 -12.09 11.12 -7.94
N ILE A 43 -10.95 11.12 -7.23
CA ILE A 43 -10.59 12.13 -6.23
C ILE A 43 -10.48 13.51 -6.88
N ALA A 44 -9.79 13.63 -8.01
CA ALA A 44 -9.66 14.90 -8.74
C ALA A 44 -11.00 15.42 -9.23
N ASN A 45 -11.86 14.56 -9.78
CA ASN A 45 -13.21 14.90 -10.21
C ASN A 45 -14.12 15.32 -9.04
N ALA A 46 -13.84 14.88 -7.83
CA ALA A 46 -14.55 15.30 -6.61
C ALA A 46 -14.02 16.62 -6.01
N GLY A 47 -13.12 17.34 -6.71
CA GLY A 47 -12.58 18.64 -6.29
C GLY A 47 -11.51 18.52 -5.21
N MET A 48 -10.79 17.41 -5.16
CA MET A 48 -9.63 17.18 -4.29
C MET A 48 -8.36 16.94 -5.14
N ARG A 49 -7.19 16.99 -4.50
CA ARG A 49 -5.91 16.78 -5.17
C ARG A 49 -5.41 15.36 -4.92
N ALA A 50 -5.27 14.58 -5.96
CA ALA A 50 -4.76 13.22 -5.93
C ALA A 50 -3.24 13.21 -6.20
N ILE A 51 -2.46 12.76 -5.24
CA ILE A 51 -1.01 12.61 -5.37
C ILE A 51 -0.68 11.13 -5.19
N ALA A 52 -0.04 10.51 -6.16
CA ALA A 52 0.47 9.15 -6.06
C ALA A 52 1.94 9.14 -6.52
N TYR A 53 2.78 8.33 -5.89
CA TYR A 53 4.18 8.24 -6.29
C TYR A 53 4.62 6.79 -6.45
N ASP A 54 5.55 6.55 -7.36
CA ASP A 54 6.25 5.28 -7.44
C ASP A 54 7.29 5.23 -6.32
N ARG A 55 7.20 4.23 -5.44
CA ARG A 55 8.20 3.99 -4.38
C ARG A 55 9.59 3.81 -4.99
N ARG A 56 10.65 4.19 -4.26
CA ARG A 56 12.02 3.83 -4.64
C ARG A 56 12.14 2.37 -5.05
N GLY A 57 12.82 2.11 -6.16
CA GLY A 57 13.00 0.77 -6.70
C GLY A 57 11.86 0.24 -7.56
N PHE A 58 10.74 0.98 -7.69
CA PHE A 58 9.53 0.59 -8.44
C PHE A 58 9.19 1.59 -9.53
N GLY A 59 8.48 1.11 -10.54
CA GLY A 59 7.98 1.93 -11.64
C GLY A 59 9.04 2.84 -12.25
N ARG A 60 8.78 4.14 -12.28
CA ARG A 60 9.62 5.19 -12.89
C ARG A 60 10.58 5.85 -11.90
N SER A 61 10.56 5.42 -10.63
CA SER A 61 11.46 5.96 -9.60
C SER A 61 12.87 5.39 -9.68
N GLY A 62 13.82 6.10 -9.08
CA GLY A 62 15.20 5.66 -8.95
C GLY A 62 15.31 4.31 -8.23
N GLN A 63 16.29 3.51 -8.61
CA GLN A 63 16.50 2.15 -8.12
C GLN A 63 17.82 2.05 -7.31
N PRO A 64 17.89 2.66 -6.10
CA PRO A 64 19.08 2.60 -5.26
C PRO A 64 19.35 1.16 -4.81
N TRP A 65 20.60 0.89 -4.39
CA TRP A 65 20.98 -0.44 -3.88
C TRP A 65 20.42 -0.75 -2.48
N SER A 66 20.03 0.27 -1.70
CA SER A 66 19.58 0.14 -0.30
C SER A 66 18.48 1.17 0.03
N GLY A 67 17.99 1.15 1.28
CA GLY A 67 16.97 2.08 1.73
C GLY A 67 15.54 1.57 1.52
N TYR A 68 15.35 0.26 1.64
CA TYR A 68 14.03 -0.38 1.47
C TYR A 68 13.38 -0.76 2.81
N ASP A 69 13.91 -0.23 3.92
CA ASP A 69 13.30 -0.30 5.24
C ASP A 69 12.24 0.78 5.43
N TYR A 70 11.30 0.56 6.34
CA TYR A 70 10.18 1.46 6.53
C TYR A 70 10.54 2.83 7.12
N ASP A 71 11.67 2.97 7.80
CA ASP A 71 12.15 4.27 8.28
C ASP A 71 12.52 5.15 7.09
N THR A 72 13.28 4.60 6.14
CA THR A 72 13.62 5.27 4.89
C THR A 72 12.39 5.58 4.04
N LEU A 73 11.44 4.63 3.93
CA LEU A 73 10.20 4.84 3.17
C LEU A 73 9.30 5.92 3.79
N ALA A 74 9.26 6.03 5.12
CA ALA A 74 8.55 7.12 5.80
C ALA A 74 9.23 8.48 5.59
N ASP A 75 10.57 8.51 5.53
CA ASP A 75 11.32 9.72 5.18
C ASP A 75 11.10 10.13 3.71
N ASP A 76 10.95 9.16 2.80
CA ASP A 76 10.53 9.41 1.40
C ASP A 76 9.13 10.04 1.34
N LEU A 77 8.19 9.50 2.09
CA LEU A 77 6.84 10.07 2.19
C LEU A 77 6.88 11.50 2.73
N ALA A 78 7.73 11.78 3.73
CA ALA A 78 7.93 13.14 4.23
C ALA A 78 8.42 14.09 3.14
N ALA A 79 9.38 13.66 2.31
CA ALA A 79 9.87 14.45 1.18
C ALA A 79 8.78 14.69 0.12
N VAL A 80 7.92 13.71 -0.14
CA VAL A 80 6.76 13.86 -1.04
C VAL A 80 5.79 14.90 -0.50
N LEU A 81 5.41 14.80 0.78
CA LEU A 81 4.50 15.76 1.42
C LEU A 81 5.05 17.19 1.36
N GLU A 82 6.32 17.36 1.70
CA GLU A 82 6.98 18.68 1.72
C GLU A 82 7.09 19.28 0.32
N GLN A 83 7.68 18.56 -0.63
CA GLN A 83 7.97 19.12 -1.97
C GLN A 83 6.71 19.29 -2.82
N CYS A 84 5.66 18.46 -2.59
CA CYS A 84 4.36 18.66 -3.21
C CYS A 84 3.50 19.70 -2.48
N GLY A 85 3.93 20.22 -1.32
CA GLY A 85 3.14 21.15 -0.51
C GLY A 85 1.82 20.52 -0.02
N ALA A 86 1.83 19.22 0.26
CA ALA A 86 0.65 18.45 0.64
C ALA A 86 0.37 18.58 2.15
N ASN A 87 -0.16 19.73 2.57
CA ASN A 87 -0.58 19.98 3.95
C ASN A 87 -2.02 19.53 4.18
N GLU A 88 -2.36 19.17 5.43
CA GLU A 88 -3.69 18.65 5.81
C GLU A 88 -4.10 17.45 4.92
N ALA A 89 -3.11 16.59 4.62
CA ALA A 89 -3.29 15.48 3.70
C ALA A 89 -4.07 14.31 4.31
N THR A 90 -4.83 13.61 3.47
CA THR A 90 -5.23 12.23 3.74
C THR A 90 -4.12 11.32 3.22
N LEU A 91 -3.56 10.45 4.06
CA LEU A 91 -2.62 9.42 3.64
C LEU A 91 -3.37 8.12 3.35
N LEU A 92 -3.28 7.59 2.13
CA LEU A 92 -3.87 6.31 1.76
C LEU A 92 -2.78 5.29 1.42
N GLY A 93 -2.65 4.26 2.24
CA GLY A 93 -1.68 3.18 2.02
C GLY A 93 -2.36 1.87 1.66
N PHE A 94 -2.06 1.33 0.47
CA PHE A 94 -2.48 0.00 0.06
C PHE A 94 -1.40 -1.02 0.38
N SER A 95 -1.77 -2.13 1.05
CA SER A 95 -0.89 -3.26 1.34
C SER A 95 0.41 -2.80 2.03
N MET A 96 1.58 -2.99 1.40
CA MET A 96 2.87 -2.48 1.86
C MET A 96 2.83 -0.97 2.16
N GLY A 97 2.10 -0.18 1.35
CA GLY A 97 1.96 1.27 1.55
C GLY A 97 1.30 1.65 2.88
N GLY A 98 0.47 0.77 3.45
CA GLY A 98 -0.09 0.99 4.78
C GLY A 98 0.96 0.94 5.89
N GLY A 99 2.03 0.18 5.71
CA GLY A 99 3.20 0.21 6.60
C GLY A 99 3.96 1.55 6.53
N GLU A 100 4.03 2.17 5.34
CA GLU A 100 4.61 3.52 5.19
C GLU A 100 3.78 4.55 5.96
N VAL A 101 2.44 4.49 5.84
CA VAL A 101 1.55 5.35 6.64
C VAL A 101 1.82 5.14 8.13
N ALA A 102 1.83 3.88 8.61
CA ALA A 102 2.02 3.59 10.02
C ALA A 102 3.37 4.13 10.54
N ARG A 103 4.45 3.87 9.81
CA ARG A 103 5.77 4.37 10.21
C ARG A 103 5.87 5.90 10.10
N TYR A 104 5.21 6.54 9.15
CA TYR A 104 5.14 7.99 9.08
C TYR A 104 4.42 8.59 10.30
N MET A 105 3.27 8.00 10.68
CA MET A 105 2.52 8.47 11.84
C MET A 105 3.34 8.45 13.14
N SER A 106 4.17 7.44 13.34
CA SER A 106 5.05 7.38 14.53
C SER A 106 6.33 8.21 14.37
N ARG A 107 7.08 8.00 13.28
CA ARG A 107 8.40 8.62 13.07
C ARG A 107 8.33 10.13 12.87
N HIS A 108 7.33 10.61 12.11
CA HIS A 108 7.10 12.03 11.83
C HIS A 108 5.92 12.62 12.64
N GLN A 109 5.41 11.88 13.63
CA GLN A 109 4.31 12.30 14.51
C GLN A 109 3.04 12.75 13.75
N GLY A 110 2.80 12.19 12.58
CA GLY A 110 1.67 12.53 11.72
C GLY A 110 1.65 14.00 11.25
N LYS A 111 2.82 14.65 11.17
CA LYS A 111 2.91 16.05 10.74
C LYS A 111 2.24 16.29 9.38
N GLY A 112 1.29 17.22 9.32
CA GLY A 112 0.57 17.58 8.10
C GLY A 112 -0.50 16.56 7.68
N VAL A 113 -0.82 15.57 8.52
CA VAL A 113 -1.83 14.54 8.24
C VAL A 113 -3.14 14.90 8.94
N ARG A 114 -4.23 14.87 8.17
CA ARG A 114 -5.59 15.09 8.63
C ARG A 114 -6.37 13.79 8.84
N GLN A 115 -6.19 12.82 7.96
CA GLN A 115 -6.88 11.53 7.93
C GLN A 115 -5.93 10.43 7.42
N ALA A 116 -6.22 9.18 7.75
CA ALA A 116 -5.50 8.03 7.21
C ALA A 116 -6.45 6.96 6.65
N VAL A 117 -6.04 6.28 5.60
CA VAL A 117 -6.76 5.15 5.01
C VAL A 117 -5.78 3.98 4.84
N LEU A 118 -6.10 2.87 5.45
CA LEU A 118 -5.33 1.61 5.37
C LEU A 118 -6.14 0.59 4.56
N VAL A 119 -5.67 0.25 3.37
CA VAL A 119 -6.35 -0.66 2.45
C VAL A 119 -5.59 -1.97 2.35
N ALA A 120 -6.19 -3.09 2.76
CA ALA A 120 -5.53 -4.41 2.75
C ALA A 120 -4.09 -4.36 3.29
N SER A 121 -3.87 -3.50 4.30
CA SER A 121 -2.56 -3.10 4.81
C SER A 121 -1.84 -4.23 5.54
N VAL A 122 -0.52 -4.27 5.43
CA VAL A 122 0.37 -5.20 6.16
C VAL A 122 0.46 -4.93 7.66
N THR A 123 -0.20 -3.87 8.13
CA THR A 123 -0.22 -3.49 9.55
C THR A 123 -1.22 -4.32 10.36
N PRO A 124 -0.94 -4.68 11.62
CA PRO A 124 0.23 -4.25 12.38
C PRO A 124 1.44 -5.18 12.28
N TYR A 125 1.29 -6.46 11.93
CA TYR A 125 2.43 -7.37 11.87
C TYR A 125 2.13 -8.61 11.02
N MET A 126 2.97 -8.85 10.03
CA MET A 126 2.75 -9.95 9.09
C MET A 126 3.30 -11.30 9.58
N LEU A 127 4.45 -11.29 10.25
CA LEU A 127 5.12 -12.54 10.61
C LEU A 127 4.37 -13.29 11.71
N LYS A 128 4.16 -14.59 11.51
CA LYS A 128 3.66 -15.49 12.54
C LYS A 128 4.71 -15.70 13.63
N THR A 129 4.34 -15.34 14.85
CA THR A 129 5.16 -15.50 16.07
C THR A 129 4.27 -16.03 17.21
N GLY A 130 4.87 -16.32 18.36
CA GLY A 130 4.11 -16.77 19.53
C GLY A 130 3.06 -15.74 20.00
N ASP A 131 3.32 -14.45 19.81
CA ASP A 131 2.44 -13.33 20.14
C ASP A 131 1.67 -12.77 18.93
N ASN A 132 1.84 -13.35 17.73
CA ASN A 132 1.06 -13.10 16.53
C ASN A 132 0.67 -14.43 15.84
N PRO A 133 -0.21 -15.23 16.43
CA PRO A 133 -0.53 -16.58 15.94
C PRO A 133 -1.24 -16.59 14.58
N ASN A 134 -1.91 -15.50 14.22
CA ASN A 134 -2.64 -15.34 12.94
C ASN A 134 -1.74 -14.85 11.80
N GLY A 135 -0.47 -14.55 12.07
CA GLY A 135 0.49 -14.10 11.07
C GLY A 135 0.85 -15.18 10.04
N VAL A 136 1.54 -14.76 9.00
CA VAL A 136 2.03 -15.61 7.91
C VAL A 136 3.34 -16.30 8.33
N PRO A 137 3.48 -17.63 8.17
CA PRO A 137 4.70 -18.34 8.51
C PRO A 137 5.94 -17.82 7.76
N GLN A 138 7.11 -17.80 8.41
CA GLN A 138 8.39 -17.41 7.79
C GLN A 138 8.66 -18.23 6.52
N SER A 139 8.34 -19.53 6.52
CA SER A 139 8.53 -20.41 5.37
C SER A 139 7.78 -19.96 4.10
N THR A 140 6.65 -19.25 4.25
CA THR A 140 5.93 -18.66 3.11
C THR A 140 6.77 -17.55 2.47
N PHE A 141 7.32 -16.63 3.26
CA PHE A 141 8.20 -15.56 2.77
C PHE A 141 9.51 -16.09 2.17
N ASP A 142 10.08 -17.12 2.77
CA ASP A 142 11.28 -17.80 2.24
C ASP A 142 10.97 -18.44 0.88
N GLY A 143 9.81 -19.09 0.75
CA GLY A 143 9.33 -19.69 -0.49
C GLY A 143 9.11 -18.62 -1.59
N MET A 144 8.51 -17.50 -1.27
CA MET A 144 8.34 -16.37 -2.21
C MET A 144 9.70 -15.84 -2.67
N THR A 145 10.62 -15.62 -1.74
CA THR A 145 11.98 -15.14 -2.03
C THR A 145 12.73 -16.10 -2.96
N LYS A 146 12.64 -17.41 -2.69
CA LYS A 146 13.24 -18.45 -3.53
C LYS A 146 12.62 -18.44 -4.94
N ALA A 147 11.30 -18.46 -5.04
CA ALA A 147 10.60 -18.49 -6.33
C ALA A 147 10.93 -17.25 -7.19
N MET A 148 10.99 -16.05 -6.59
CA MET A 148 11.39 -14.83 -7.30
C MET A 148 12.84 -14.87 -7.81
N LYS A 149 13.75 -15.52 -7.11
CA LYS A 149 15.14 -15.67 -7.54
C LYS A 149 15.29 -16.73 -8.63
N GLU A 150 14.46 -17.76 -8.63
CA GLU A 150 14.47 -18.84 -9.63
C GLU A 150 13.85 -18.41 -10.95
N ASP A 151 12.63 -17.86 -10.90
CA ASP A 151 11.88 -17.38 -12.08
C ASP A 151 10.86 -16.32 -11.65
N ARG A 152 11.28 -15.04 -11.69
CA ARG A 152 10.44 -13.92 -11.28
C ARG A 152 9.18 -13.77 -12.13
N THR A 153 9.26 -14.04 -13.41
CA THR A 153 8.11 -13.93 -14.33
C THR A 153 7.05 -14.96 -14.01
N LYS A 154 7.45 -16.21 -13.81
CA LYS A 154 6.55 -17.30 -13.41
C LYS A 154 5.95 -17.03 -12.02
N PHE A 155 6.74 -16.50 -11.09
CA PHE A 155 6.25 -16.13 -9.77
C PHE A 155 5.12 -15.11 -9.85
N TRP A 156 5.28 -14.02 -10.60
CA TRP A 156 4.23 -13.00 -10.75
C TRP A 156 2.97 -13.54 -11.39
N ALA A 157 3.08 -14.37 -12.41
CA ALA A 157 1.92 -14.98 -13.06
C ALA A 157 1.06 -15.82 -12.09
N GLY A 158 1.69 -16.48 -11.11
CA GLY A 158 0.97 -17.19 -10.05
C GLY A 158 0.45 -16.26 -8.95
N PHE A 159 1.30 -15.33 -8.49
CA PHE A 159 1.00 -14.40 -7.41
C PHE A 159 -0.22 -13.54 -7.68
N PHE A 160 -0.35 -12.96 -8.90
CA PHE A 160 -1.48 -12.11 -9.23
C PHE A 160 -2.81 -12.84 -9.35
N LYS A 161 -2.81 -14.16 -9.59
CA LYS A 161 -4.04 -14.96 -9.49
C LYS A 161 -4.58 -14.97 -8.05
N ASP A 162 -3.72 -15.24 -7.07
CA ASP A 162 -4.12 -15.20 -5.66
C ASP A 162 -4.41 -13.76 -5.19
N PHE A 163 -3.63 -12.79 -5.66
CA PHE A 163 -3.79 -11.36 -5.35
C PHE A 163 -5.17 -10.83 -5.75
N TYR A 164 -5.69 -11.21 -6.92
CA TYR A 164 -7.02 -10.81 -7.40
C TYR A 164 -8.11 -11.86 -7.13
N GLY A 165 -7.80 -12.98 -6.49
CA GLY A 165 -8.77 -14.02 -6.18
C GLY A 165 -9.24 -14.85 -7.38
N VAL A 166 -8.41 -14.94 -8.43
CA VAL A 166 -8.71 -15.75 -9.59
C VAL A 166 -8.63 -17.23 -9.25
N SER A 167 -9.66 -17.99 -9.65
CA SER A 167 -9.77 -19.42 -9.42
C SER A 167 -10.51 -20.10 -10.57
N LEU A 168 -10.68 -21.41 -10.51
CA LEU A 168 -11.48 -22.15 -11.51
C LEU A 168 -12.95 -21.72 -11.57
N LEU A 169 -13.46 -21.12 -10.48
CA LEU A 169 -14.88 -20.75 -10.34
C LEU A 169 -15.11 -19.23 -10.33
N ALA A 170 -14.04 -18.42 -10.30
CA ALA A 170 -14.16 -16.98 -10.18
C ALA A 170 -13.02 -16.27 -10.94
N GLN A 171 -13.37 -15.28 -11.74
CA GLN A 171 -12.45 -14.38 -12.44
C GLN A 171 -12.86 -12.92 -12.18
N PRO A 172 -12.48 -12.36 -11.00
CA PRO A 172 -12.93 -11.03 -10.60
C PRO A 172 -12.31 -9.89 -11.41
N VAL A 173 -11.24 -10.15 -12.16
CA VAL A 173 -10.54 -9.21 -13.05
C VAL A 173 -10.25 -9.88 -14.39
N SER A 174 -10.02 -9.09 -15.44
CA SER A 174 -9.67 -9.61 -16.78
C SER A 174 -8.25 -10.20 -16.82
N ASP A 175 -7.97 -10.98 -17.87
CA ASP A 175 -6.61 -11.51 -18.12
C ASP A 175 -5.63 -10.37 -18.41
N GLU A 176 -6.08 -9.31 -19.08
CA GLU A 176 -5.29 -8.10 -19.34
C GLU A 176 -4.88 -7.38 -18.06
N MET A 177 -5.72 -7.39 -17.01
CA MET A 177 -5.35 -6.86 -15.71
C MET A 177 -4.23 -7.69 -15.05
N LEU A 178 -4.25 -9.01 -15.22
CA LEU A 178 -3.19 -9.90 -14.74
C LEU A 178 -1.88 -9.64 -15.48
N GLU A 179 -1.93 -9.53 -16.81
CA GLU A 179 -0.77 -9.23 -17.66
C GLU A 179 -0.19 -7.86 -17.32
N TRP A 180 -1.02 -6.83 -17.26
CA TRP A 180 -0.60 -5.49 -16.85
C TRP A 180 0.09 -5.48 -15.47
N SER A 181 -0.46 -6.22 -14.51
CA SER A 181 0.13 -6.30 -13.17
C SER A 181 1.50 -6.97 -13.18
N CYS A 182 1.69 -8.00 -14.01
CA CYS A 182 2.98 -8.65 -14.23
C CYS A 182 3.98 -7.67 -14.86
N ASP A 183 3.57 -6.90 -15.87
CA ASP A 183 4.43 -5.92 -16.55
C ASP A 183 4.88 -4.82 -15.59
N VAL A 184 3.96 -4.29 -14.78
CA VAL A 184 4.29 -3.30 -13.75
C VAL A 184 5.26 -3.89 -12.72
N ALA A 185 5.04 -5.11 -12.26
CA ALA A 185 5.93 -5.79 -11.30
C ALA A 185 7.35 -6.02 -11.88
N MET A 186 7.46 -6.24 -13.17
CA MET A 186 8.75 -6.44 -13.84
C MET A 186 9.54 -5.15 -14.04
N GLN A 187 8.93 -3.96 -13.92
CA GLN A 187 9.64 -2.68 -13.93
C GLN A 187 10.42 -2.45 -12.62
N ALA A 188 10.01 -3.05 -11.52
CA ALA A 188 10.72 -2.96 -10.26
C ALA A 188 12.11 -3.61 -10.34
N SER A 189 13.10 -3.07 -9.61
CA SER A 189 14.38 -3.76 -9.48
C SER A 189 14.22 -5.05 -8.67
N LEU A 190 14.97 -6.09 -9.04
CA LEU A 190 14.96 -7.33 -8.26
C LEU A 190 15.40 -7.09 -6.81
N LYS A 191 16.37 -6.21 -6.59
CA LYS A 191 16.84 -5.83 -5.26
C LYS A 191 15.71 -5.21 -4.42
N ALA A 192 15.03 -4.19 -4.95
CA ALA A 192 13.89 -3.56 -4.29
C ALA A 192 12.78 -4.56 -3.99
N THR A 193 12.47 -5.43 -4.95
CA THR A 193 11.44 -6.46 -4.81
C THR A 193 11.73 -7.39 -3.62
N LEU A 194 12.96 -7.87 -3.50
CA LEU A 194 13.37 -8.79 -2.43
C LEU A 194 13.48 -8.11 -1.07
N ASP A 195 14.09 -6.91 -1.02
CA ASP A 195 14.30 -6.19 0.24
C ASP A 195 12.97 -5.66 0.81
N CYS A 196 12.08 -5.17 -0.03
CA CYS A 196 10.74 -4.78 0.40
C CYS A 196 9.93 -5.98 0.89
N ALA A 197 10.04 -7.15 0.23
CA ALA A 197 9.40 -8.38 0.70
C ALA A 197 9.88 -8.76 2.11
N LYS A 198 11.17 -8.64 2.39
CA LYS A 198 11.72 -8.83 3.73
C LYS A 198 11.18 -7.77 4.70
N SER A 199 11.16 -6.49 4.30
CA SER A 199 10.73 -5.38 5.17
C SER A 199 9.27 -5.54 5.61
N PHE A 200 8.32 -5.75 4.68
CA PHE A 200 6.92 -5.91 5.09
C PHE A 200 6.65 -7.22 5.84
N ALA A 201 7.43 -8.27 5.60
CA ALA A 201 7.29 -9.54 6.31
C ALA A 201 7.70 -9.42 7.79
N THR A 202 8.76 -8.67 8.09
CA THR A 202 9.41 -8.71 9.41
C THR A 202 9.24 -7.45 10.26
N THR A 203 8.73 -6.34 9.68
CA THR A 203 8.53 -5.11 10.45
C THR A 203 7.31 -5.22 11.35
N ASP A 204 7.50 -4.99 12.63
CA ASP A 204 6.44 -4.90 13.63
C ASP A 204 5.96 -3.44 13.77
N PHE A 205 4.74 -3.16 13.32
CA PHE A 205 4.09 -1.84 13.41
C PHE A 205 3.17 -1.71 14.63
N ARG A 206 3.09 -2.71 15.50
CA ARG A 206 2.23 -2.63 16.69
C ARG A 206 2.55 -1.40 17.55
N PRO A 207 3.85 -1.02 17.75
CA PRO A 207 4.17 0.23 18.44
C PRO A 207 3.71 1.51 17.71
N ASP A 208 3.60 1.45 16.36
CA ASP A 208 3.25 2.62 15.54
C ASP A 208 1.75 2.97 15.63
N LEU A 209 0.87 1.99 15.95
CA LEU A 209 -0.58 2.19 15.94
C LEU A 209 -1.05 3.27 16.93
N ALA A 210 -0.39 3.40 18.07
CA ALA A 210 -0.73 4.41 19.07
C ALA A 210 -0.47 5.86 18.59
N ALA A 211 0.31 6.04 17.53
CA ALA A 211 0.60 7.34 16.93
C ALA A 211 -0.50 7.87 16.02
N PHE A 212 -1.47 7.04 15.64
CA PHE A 212 -2.62 7.50 14.86
C PHE A 212 -3.56 8.35 15.75
N LYS A 213 -3.47 9.66 15.60
CA LYS A 213 -4.28 10.65 16.34
C LYS A 213 -5.36 11.28 15.47
N VAL A 214 -5.57 10.74 14.27
CA VAL A 214 -6.49 11.26 13.26
C VAL A 214 -7.55 10.20 12.91
N PRO A 215 -8.73 10.58 12.39
CA PRO A 215 -9.70 9.64 11.87
C PRO A 215 -9.03 8.70 10.87
N THR A 216 -9.25 7.40 11.02
CA THR A 216 -8.61 6.38 10.21
C THR A 216 -9.64 5.40 9.66
N LEU A 217 -9.64 5.20 8.35
CA LEU A 217 -10.44 4.18 7.69
C LEU A 217 -9.58 2.95 7.43
N VAL A 218 -10.06 1.78 7.80
CA VAL A 218 -9.45 0.49 7.45
C VAL A 218 -10.41 -0.25 6.51
N ILE A 219 -9.95 -0.58 5.29
CA ILE A 219 -10.71 -1.39 4.32
C ILE A 219 -9.95 -2.68 4.09
N HIS A 220 -10.61 -3.84 4.23
CA HIS A 220 -9.96 -5.13 4.04
C HIS A 220 -10.90 -6.19 3.48
N GLY A 221 -10.39 -7.03 2.58
CA GLY A 221 -11.14 -8.15 2.02
C GLY A 221 -11.12 -9.37 2.95
N THR A 222 -12.28 -10.01 3.14
CA THR A 222 -12.36 -11.20 4.02
C THR A 222 -11.74 -12.47 3.40
N ALA A 223 -11.55 -12.49 2.07
CA ALA A 223 -10.89 -13.58 1.34
C ALA A 223 -9.46 -13.23 0.88
N ASP A 224 -8.83 -12.23 1.51
CA ASP A 224 -7.46 -11.83 1.23
C ASP A 224 -6.47 -12.94 1.62
N LYS A 225 -5.87 -13.58 0.59
CA LYS A 225 -4.88 -14.65 0.76
C LYS A 225 -3.44 -14.14 0.90
N ILE A 226 -3.19 -12.86 0.57
CA ILE A 226 -1.86 -12.26 0.61
C ILE A 226 -1.61 -11.66 1.99
N VAL A 227 -2.58 -10.90 2.49
CA VAL A 227 -2.54 -10.27 3.81
C VAL A 227 -3.78 -10.72 4.59
N PRO A 228 -3.70 -11.77 5.41
CA PRO A 228 -4.86 -12.29 6.13
C PRO A 228 -5.49 -11.22 7.04
N ILE A 229 -6.78 -10.95 6.88
CA ILE A 229 -7.50 -9.90 7.62
C ILE A 229 -7.38 -10.04 9.14
N ASP A 230 -7.32 -11.28 9.65
CA ASP A 230 -7.21 -11.55 11.09
C ASP A 230 -5.84 -11.19 11.68
N ALA A 231 -4.80 -11.23 10.87
CA ALA A 231 -3.46 -10.78 11.27
C ALA A 231 -3.27 -9.27 11.07
N ALA A 232 -4.06 -8.67 10.20
CA ALA A 232 -3.85 -7.31 9.70
C ALA A 232 -5.05 -6.38 9.99
N GLY A 233 -5.98 -6.21 9.08
CA GLY A 233 -7.02 -5.19 9.14
C GLY A 233 -7.81 -5.16 10.44
N ARG A 234 -8.23 -6.33 10.96
CA ARG A 234 -8.94 -6.44 12.24
C ARG A 234 -8.08 -6.03 13.44
N GLN A 235 -6.78 -6.34 13.41
CA GLN A 235 -5.85 -5.97 14.48
C GLN A 235 -5.47 -4.48 14.39
N ALA A 236 -5.25 -3.96 13.18
CA ALA A 236 -5.01 -2.53 12.98
C ALA A 236 -6.19 -1.69 13.49
N ALA A 237 -7.42 -2.07 13.15
CA ALA A 237 -8.61 -1.39 13.62
C ALA A 237 -8.77 -1.43 15.15
N LYS A 238 -8.39 -2.53 15.80
CA LYS A 238 -8.40 -2.61 17.28
C LYS A 238 -7.33 -1.73 17.93
N GLY A 239 -6.18 -1.59 17.28
CA GLY A 239 -5.04 -0.84 17.81
C GLY A 239 -5.09 0.67 17.58
N ILE A 240 -5.91 1.15 16.62
CA ILE A 240 -6.08 2.56 16.28
C ILE A 240 -7.37 3.10 16.89
N ALA A 241 -7.26 4.01 17.86
CA ALA A 241 -8.39 4.47 18.67
C ALA A 241 -9.53 5.14 17.88
N GLN A 242 -9.21 5.84 16.78
CA GLN A 242 -10.18 6.55 15.94
C GLN A 242 -10.34 5.87 14.58
N SER A 243 -10.44 4.53 14.57
CA SER A 243 -10.60 3.79 13.33
C SER A 243 -12.02 3.31 13.08
N THR A 244 -12.37 3.24 11.80
CA THR A 244 -13.56 2.55 11.29
C THR A 244 -13.09 1.43 10.36
N LEU A 245 -13.54 0.19 10.62
CA LEU A 245 -13.25 -0.96 9.75
C LEU A 245 -14.42 -1.22 8.81
N ILE A 246 -14.13 -1.31 7.52
CA ILE A 246 -15.06 -1.79 6.50
C ILE A 246 -14.51 -3.10 5.94
N GLU A 247 -15.18 -4.20 6.24
CA GLU A 247 -14.86 -5.50 5.67
C GLU A 247 -15.57 -5.67 4.32
N TYR A 248 -14.83 -6.12 3.32
CA TYR A 248 -15.39 -6.48 2.01
C TYR A 248 -15.52 -8.00 1.95
N ASP A 249 -16.75 -8.46 2.11
CA ASP A 249 -17.04 -9.89 2.16
C ASP A 249 -16.68 -10.58 0.84
N GLY A 250 -15.92 -11.67 0.94
CA GLY A 250 -15.40 -12.42 -0.21
C GLY A 250 -14.35 -11.71 -1.06
N ALA A 251 -13.99 -10.45 -0.76
CA ALA A 251 -13.03 -9.71 -1.57
C ALA A 251 -11.59 -10.21 -1.35
N PRO A 252 -10.79 -10.30 -2.45
CA PRO A 252 -9.37 -10.65 -2.41
C PRO A 252 -8.50 -9.44 -2.03
N HIS A 253 -7.17 -9.62 -2.06
CA HIS A 253 -6.20 -8.55 -1.79
C HIS A 253 -6.34 -7.35 -2.74
N GLY A 254 -6.44 -7.62 -4.05
CA GLY A 254 -6.60 -6.61 -5.09
C GLY A 254 -8.02 -6.02 -5.19
N LEU A 255 -8.66 -5.75 -4.05
CA LEU A 255 -10.05 -5.25 -3.98
C LEU A 255 -10.26 -3.91 -4.70
N PHE A 256 -9.20 -3.10 -4.86
CA PHE A 256 -9.26 -1.84 -5.60
C PHE A 256 -9.62 -2.04 -7.09
N ALA A 257 -9.33 -3.21 -7.65
CA ALA A 257 -9.70 -3.58 -9.01
C ALA A 257 -10.96 -4.46 -9.03
N SER A 258 -11.03 -5.51 -8.19
CA SER A 258 -12.15 -6.46 -8.19
C SER A 258 -13.45 -5.86 -7.62
N HIS A 259 -13.35 -4.82 -6.77
CA HIS A 259 -14.49 -4.12 -6.15
C HIS A 259 -14.38 -2.60 -6.36
N LYS A 260 -13.89 -2.20 -7.53
CA LYS A 260 -13.48 -0.83 -7.87
C LYS A 260 -14.52 0.24 -7.50
N GLU A 261 -15.76 0.08 -7.93
CA GLU A 261 -16.81 1.09 -7.73
C GLU A 261 -17.11 1.30 -6.24
N ARG A 262 -17.25 0.21 -5.48
CA ARG A 262 -17.47 0.27 -4.04
C ARG A 262 -16.27 0.89 -3.32
N PHE A 263 -15.06 0.49 -3.71
CA PHE A 263 -13.82 1.01 -3.13
C PHE A 263 -13.70 2.53 -3.32
N ILE A 264 -13.92 3.03 -4.54
CA ILE A 264 -13.91 4.46 -4.85
C ILE A 264 -14.97 5.19 -4.02
N ALA A 265 -16.20 4.66 -3.96
CA ALA A 265 -17.29 5.29 -3.20
C ALA A 265 -17.00 5.38 -1.69
N ASP A 266 -16.47 4.30 -1.08
CA ASP A 266 -16.15 4.27 0.35
C ASP A 266 -14.98 5.21 0.69
N VAL A 267 -13.94 5.27 -0.17
CA VAL A 267 -12.83 6.21 0.00
C VAL A 267 -13.32 7.65 -0.15
N LEU A 268 -14.05 7.98 -1.23
CA LEU A 268 -14.57 9.35 -1.46
C LEU A 268 -15.47 9.84 -0.32
N ARG A 269 -16.30 8.96 0.22
CA ARG A 269 -17.14 9.29 1.38
C ARG A 269 -16.28 9.72 2.56
N PHE A 270 -15.28 8.91 2.93
CA PHE A 270 -14.42 9.17 4.07
C PHE A 270 -13.55 10.43 3.90
N VAL A 271 -12.89 10.58 2.75
CA VAL A 271 -12.01 11.75 2.51
C VAL A 271 -12.79 13.04 2.34
N GLY A 272 -14.08 12.95 1.96
CA GLY A 272 -15.01 14.08 1.84
C GLY A 272 -15.54 14.58 3.19
N GLU A 273 -15.46 13.81 4.25
CA GLU A 273 -15.91 14.21 5.60
C GLU A 273 -15.06 15.38 6.12
N ARG A 274 -15.76 16.39 6.75
CA ARG A 274 -15.15 17.65 7.21
C ARG A 274 -14.53 17.54 8.58
#